data_aa414c8887fb0eb6280a7d6ec791dd70
#
_entry.id   aa414c8887fb0eb6280a7d6ec791dd70
#
_cell.length_a   1.000
_cell.length_b   1.000
_cell.length_c   1.000
_cell.angle_alpha   90.00
_cell.angle_beta   90.00
_cell.angle_gamma   90.00
#
_symmetry.space_group_name_H-M   'P 1'
#
loop_
_entity.id
_entity.type
_entity.pdbx_description
1 polymer ?
#
loop_
_entity_poly.entity_id
_entity_poly.type
_entity_poly.pdbx_seq_one_letter_code
_entity_poly.pdbx_strand_id
1 'polypeptide(L)'
;MAMEVKIHKKLGEYELDVHWKSTKKRIGILGASGSGKSLTLKSIAGIEHPDQGHIQIGDHVLYDSDSRICLKPQKRNVGYMFQNYALFPTMTVEQNVGAGLAGNKKKKQEQVQKMIRHFRLEGLEKRLPRELSGGQQQRVALARIMAYEPSVILLDEPFSTLDVF
;
A
#
# COMPACT_ATOMS: atom_id res chain seq x y z
N MET A 1 -4.34 -10.18 14.46
CA MET A 1 -4.00 -10.89 13.21
C MET A 1 -2.49 -11.07 13.22
N ALA A 2 -2.00 -12.29 13.05
CA ALA A 2 -0.56 -12.56 12.98
C ALA A 2 -0.03 -12.22 11.58
N MET A 3 1.21 -11.77 11.51
CA MET A 3 1.92 -11.55 10.25
C MET A 3 3.29 -12.18 10.34
N GLU A 4 3.64 -12.98 9.36
CA GLU A 4 4.95 -13.62 9.24
C GLU A 4 5.55 -13.29 7.89
N VAL A 5 6.79 -12.82 7.91
CA VAL A 5 7.53 -12.40 6.72
C VAL A 5 8.92 -13.01 6.78
N LYS A 6 9.23 -13.86 5.82
CA LYS A 6 10.55 -14.39 5.55
C LYS A 6 10.84 -14.15 4.07
N ILE A 7 11.83 -13.34 3.77
CA ILE A 7 12.16 -12.91 2.41
C ILE A 7 13.65 -13.02 2.22
N HIS A 8 14.05 -13.75 1.21
CA HIS A 8 15.38 -13.71 0.66
C HIS A 8 15.30 -13.21 -0.79
N LYS A 9 16.10 -12.18 -1.13
CA LYS A 9 16.16 -11.65 -2.49
C LYS A 9 17.54 -11.10 -2.79
N LYS A 10 18.12 -11.51 -3.92
CA LYS A 10 19.41 -11.04 -4.43
C LYS A 10 19.21 -10.03 -5.55
N LEU A 11 19.85 -8.88 -5.46
CA LEU A 11 19.82 -7.81 -6.44
C LEU A 11 21.26 -7.36 -6.75
N GLY A 12 21.89 -8.01 -7.72
CA GLY A 12 23.31 -7.79 -8.02
C GLY A 12 24.19 -8.18 -6.82
N GLU A 13 24.93 -7.22 -6.27
CA GLU A 13 25.74 -7.42 -5.06
C GLU A 13 24.96 -7.24 -3.75
N TYR A 14 23.76 -6.67 -3.82
CA TYR A 14 22.91 -6.47 -2.66
C TYR A 14 22.06 -7.71 -2.38
N GLU A 15 22.02 -8.13 -1.12
CA GLU A 15 21.23 -9.25 -0.65
C GLU A 15 20.30 -8.80 0.47
N LEU A 16 19.01 -9.02 0.29
CA LEU A 16 18.00 -8.80 1.30
C LEU A 16 17.68 -10.13 1.97
N ASP A 17 17.95 -10.22 3.28
CA ASP A 17 17.50 -11.32 4.12
C ASP A 17 16.72 -10.75 5.30
N VAL A 18 15.41 -11.02 5.35
CA VAL A 18 14.49 -10.48 6.34
C VAL A 18 13.64 -11.60 6.90
N HIS A 19 13.65 -11.74 8.21
CA HIS A 19 12.76 -12.67 8.90
C HIS A 19 12.19 -12.05 10.18
N TRP A 20 10.88 -11.95 10.26
CA TRP A 20 10.17 -11.53 11.46
C TRP A 20 8.74 -12.08 11.51
N LYS A 21 8.20 -12.16 12.74
CA LYS A 21 6.81 -12.52 13.04
C LYS A 21 6.24 -11.59 14.09
N SER A 22 5.01 -11.15 13.90
CA SER A 22 4.35 -10.26 14.85
C SER A 22 2.84 -10.49 14.88
N THR A 23 2.28 -10.33 16.07
CA THR A 23 0.83 -10.30 16.30
C THR A 23 0.30 -8.87 16.52
N LYS A 24 1.20 -7.89 16.50
CA LYS A 24 0.86 -6.49 16.77
C LYS A 24 0.06 -5.87 15.62
N LYS A 25 -0.87 -4.97 15.97
CA LYS A 25 -1.69 -4.25 14.99
C LYS A 25 -0.90 -3.19 14.21
N ARG A 26 0.20 -2.71 14.75
CA ARG A 26 1.08 -1.70 14.13
C ARG A 26 2.52 -2.16 14.26
N ILE A 27 3.23 -2.13 13.15
CA ILE A 27 4.62 -2.58 13.03
C ILE A 27 5.39 -1.45 12.33
N GLY A 28 6.49 -1.01 12.93
CA GLY A 28 7.43 -0.07 12.33
C GLY A 28 8.67 -0.81 11.86
N ILE A 29 9.08 -0.59 10.62
CA ILE A 29 10.34 -1.09 10.06
C ILE A 29 11.32 0.07 10.04
N LEU A 30 12.40 -0.04 10.82
CA LEU A 30 13.44 0.97 10.92
C LEU A 30 14.73 0.47 10.28
N GLY A 31 15.50 1.38 9.73
CA GLY A 31 16.80 1.09 9.11
C GLY A 31 17.30 2.25 8.25
N ALA A 32 18.59 2.24 7.92
CA ALA A 32 19.22 3.24 7.05
C ALA A 32 18.57 3.30 5.66
N SER A 33 18.84 4.37 4.91
CA SER A 33 18.47 4.41 3.49
C SER A 33 19.18 3.27 2.75
N GLY A 34 18.48 2.61 1.83
CA GLY A 34 19.00 1.44 1.10
C GLY A 34 18.96 0.11 1.87
N SER A 35 18.51 0.06 3.12
CA SER A 35 18.44 -1.19 3.91
C SER A 35 17.35 -2.18 3.51
N GLY A 36 16.64 -1.95 2.39
CA GLY A 36 15.63 -2.88 1.89
C GLY A 36 14.22 -2.70 2.45
N LYS A 37 13.93 -1.64 3.22
CA LYS A 37 12.59 -1.37 3.80
C LYS A 37 11.49 -1.37 2.72
N SER A 38 11.66 -0.54 1.69
CA SER A 38 10.71 -0.44 0.57
C SER A 38 10.60 -1.75 -0.21
N LEU A 39 11.71 -2.47 -0.37
CA LEU A 39 11.73 -3.78 -1.04
C LEU A 39 10.94 -4.82 -0.25
N THR A 40 11.10 -4.83 1.07
CA THR A 40 10.31 -5.69 1.98
C THR A 40 8.81 -5.38 1.86
N LEU A 41 8.43 -4.10 1.92
CA LEU A 41 7.03 -3.70 1.79
C LEU A 41 6.44 -4.05 0.41
N LYS A 42 7.20 -3.81 -0.68
CA LYS A 42 6.80 -4.18 -2.05
C LYS A 42 6.67 -5.70 -2.21
N SER A 43 7.52 -6.49 -1.57
CA SER A 43 7.43 -7.95 -1.57
C SER A 43 6.16 -8.43 -0.87
N ILE A 44 5.78 -7.83 0.27
CA ILE A 44 4.53 -8.14 0.96
C ILE A 44 3.33 -7.77 0.08
N ALA A 45 3.36 -6.63 -0.59
CA ALA A 45 2.30 -6.19 -1.51
C ALA A 45 2.21 -7.03 -2.80
N GLY A 46 3.28 -7.79 -3.15
CA GLY A 46 3.37 -8.56 -4.39
C GLY A 46 3.74 -7.74 -5.61
N ILE A 47 4.25 -6.53 -5.40
CA ILE A 47 4.80 -5.65 -6.44
C ILE A 47 6.18 -6.16 -6.87
N GLU A 48 6.94 -6.64 -5.90
CA GLU A 48 8.23 -7.32 -6.09
C GLU A 48 8.10 -8.79 -5.66
N HIS A 49 8.90 -9.65 -6.28
CA HIS A 49 8.89 -11.09 -5.99
C HIS A 49 10.20 -11.45 -5.28
N PRO A 50 10.13 -12.02 -4.05
CA PRO A 50 11.30 -12.65 -3.44
C PRO A 50 11.82 -13.81 -4.28
N ASP A 51 13.12 -14.15 -4.15
CA ASP A 51 13.67 -15.35 -4.77
C ASP A 51 13.27 -16.59 -3.95
N GLN A 52 13.29 -16.46 -2.61
CA GLN A 52 12.85 -17.48 -1.67
C GLN A 52 12.16 -16.86 -0.46
N GLY A 53 11.34 -17.65 0.23
CA GLY A 53 10.76 -17.25 1.50
C GLY A 53 9.28 -17.57 1.66
N HIS A 54 8.69 -16.94 2.68
CA HIS A 54 7.30 -17.13 3.07
C HIS A 54 6.69 -15.79 3.55
N ILE A 55 5.52 -15.46 3.07
CA ILE A 55 4.76 -14.27 3.50
C ILE A 55 3.34 -14.70 3.83
N GLN A 56 2.94 -14.53 5.09
CA GLN A 56 1.61 -14.88 5.57
C GLN A 56 0.99 -13.74 6.38
N ILE A 57 -0.29 -13.50 6.18
CA ILE A 57 -1.10 -12.51 6.91
C ILE A 57 -2.36 -13.21 7.43
N GLY A 58 -2.47 -13.36 8.75
CA GLY A 58 -3.51 -14.19 9.36
C GLY A 58 -3.39 -15.63 8.89
N ASP A 59 -4.47 -16.18 8.32
CA ASP A 59 -4.51 -17.54 7.77
C ASP A 59 -4.21 -17.57 6.25
N HIS A 60 -3.89 -16.41 5.65
CA HIS A 60 -3.66 -16.30 4.21
C HIS A 60 -2.17 -16.28 3.88
N VAL A 61 -1.69 -17.30 3.18
CA VAL A 61 -0.35 -17.34 2.59
C VAL A 61 -0.38 -16.54 1.28
N LEU A 62 0.43 -15.49 1.22
CA LEU A 62 0.53 -14.59 0.05
C LEU A 62 1.65 -14.98 -0.90
N TYR A 63 2.73 -15.53 -0.34
CA TYR A 63 3.88 -16.03 -1.05
C TYR A 63 4.51 -17.19 -0.27
N ASP A 64 4.90 -18.22 -0.97
CA ASP A 64 5.66 -19.35 -0.43
C ASP A 64 6.43 -20.04 -1.56
N SER A 65 7.77 -20.00 -1.46
CA SER A 65 8.66 -20.58 -2.50
C SER A 65 8.58 -22.08 -2.58
N ASP A 66 8.42 -22.76 -1.44
CA ASP A 66 8.44 -24.22 -1.35
C ASP A 66 7.15 -24.82 -1.89
N SER A 67 6.01 -24.19 -1.53
CA SER A 67 4.68 -24.58 -2.01
C SER A 67 4.32 -23.94 -3.36
N ARG A 68 5.20 -23.13 -3.96
CA ARG A 68 4.99 -22.43 -5.22
C ARG A 68 3.75 -21.52 -5.22
N ILE A 69 3.45 -20.91 -4.07
CA ILE A 69 2.37 -19.95 -3.93
C ILE A 69 2.92 -18.55 -4.20
N CYS A 70 2.31 -17.84 -5.15
CA CYS A 70 2.61 -16.43 -5.44
C CYS A 70 1.32 -15.71 -5.85
N LEU A 71 0.63 -15.12 -4.88
CA LEU A 71 -0.59 -14.37 -5.15
C LEU A 71 -0.27 -13.05 -5.85
N LYS A 72 -1.04 -12.75 -6.91
CA LYS A 72 -0.99 -11.43 -7.56
C LYS A 72 -1.40 -10.32 -6.58
N PRO A 73 -0.88 -9.08 -6.71
CA PRO A 73 -1.20 -7.96 -5.80
C PRO A 73 -2.71 -7.80 -5.56
N GLN A 74 -3.53 -7.91 -6.61
CA GLN A 74 -4.99 -7.75 -6.55
C GLN A 74 -5.69 -8.80 -5.66
N LYS A 75 -5.05 -9.94 -5.41
CA LYS A 75 -5.58 -11.03 -4.58
C LYS A 75 -5.06 -11.00 -3.15
N ARG A 76 -4.10 -10.13 -2.83
CA ARG A 76 -3.49 -10.06 -1.48
C ARG A 76 -4.32 -9.28 -0.47
N ASN A 77 -5.26 -8.47 -0.92
CA ASN A 77 -6.06 -7.57 -0.07
C ASN A 77 -5.18 -6.66 0.81
N VAL A 78 -4.08 -6.17 0.26
CA VAL A 78 -3.07 -5.33 0.91
C VAL A 78 -3.08 -3.95 0.26
N GLY A 79 -3.24 -2.91 1.06
CA GLY A 79 -3.08 -1.53 0.62
C GLY A 79 -1.61 -1.12 0.63
N TYR A 80 -1.14 -0.50 -0.45
CA TYR A 80 0.23 0.00 -0.53
C TYR A 80 0.23 1.48 -0.87
N MET A 81 0.87 2.29 -0.02
CA MET A 81 1.12 3.70 -0.29
C MET A 81 2.58 3.88 -0.71
N PHE A 82 2.76 4.32 -1.95
CA PHE A 82 4.07 4.68 -2.48
C PHE A 82 4.54 6.02 -1.90
N GLN A 83 5.84 6.21 -1.81
CA GLN A 83 6.47 7.46 -1.35
C GLN A 83 6.01 8.69 -2.16
N ASN A 84 5.78 8.54 -3.46
CA ASN A 84 5.29 9.58 -4.37
C ASN A 84 3.77 9.55 -4.56
N TYR A 85 3.03 8.87 -3.65
CA TYR A 85 1.58 8.69 -3.65
C TYR A 85 1.00 7.96 -4.88
N ALA A 86 1.70 7.89 -6.01
CA ALA A 86 1.31 7.24 -7.27
C ALA A 86 -0.15 7.52 -7.67
N LEU A 87 -0.59 8.77 -7.58
CA LEU A 87 -1.90 9.18 -8.06
C LEU A 87 -1.95 9.13 -9.58
N PHE A 88 -3.10 8.76 -10.14
CA PHE A 88 -3.33 8.81 -11.57
C PHE A 88 -3.45 10.28 -12.01
N PRO A 89 -2.49 10.82 -12.78
CA PRO A 89 -2.37 12.26 -13.00
C PRO A 89 -3.50 12.86 -13.85
N THR A 90 -4.17 12.04 -14.65
CA THR A 90 -5.29 12.41 -15.52
C THR A 90 -6.66 12.18 -14.90
N MET A 91 -6.70 11.61 -13.71
CA MET A 91 -7.94 11.34 -12.97
C MET A 91 -8.17 12.40 -11.89
N THR A 92 -9.41 12.82 -11.72
CA THR A 92 -9.82 13.70 -10.62
C THR A 92 -9.66 13.00 -9.26
N VAL A 93 -9.81 13.74 -8.16
CA VAL A 93 -9.81 13.19 -6.79
C VAL A 93 -10.83 12.05 -6.65
N GLU A 94 -12.09 12.28 -7.04
CA GLU A 94 -13.13 11.25 -6.93
C GLU A 94 -12.83 10.02 -7.81
N GLN A 95 -12.24 10.22 -8.99
CA GLN A 95 -11.83 9.13 -9.88
C GLN A 95 -10.66 8.34 -9.30
N ASN A 96 -9.67 9.03 -8.72
CA ASN A 96 -8.56 8.38 -8.02
C ASN A 96 -9.06 7.53 -6.87
N VAL A 97 -9.93 8.06 -6.00
CA VAL A 97 -10.49 7.33 -4.87
C VAL A 97 -11.28 6.11 -5.33
N GLY A 98 -12.00 6.23 -6.44
CA GLY A 98 -12.82 5.14 -6.99
C GLY A 98 -12.09 4.12 -7.86
N ALA A 99 -10.82 4.35 -8.20
CA ALA A 99 -10.11 3.58 -9.24
C ALA A 99 -9.99 2.07 -8.96
N GLY A 100 -9.91 1.67 -7.68
CA GLY A 100 -9.78 0.26 -7.28
C GLY A 100 -11.10 -0.43 -6.94
N LEU A 101 -12.24 0.29 -6.99
CA LEU A 101 -13.51 -0.26 -6.53
C LEU A 101 -14.17 -1.15 -7.58
N ALA A 102 -14.61 -2.34 -7.16
CA ALA A 102 -15.47 -3.25 -7.91
C ALA A 102 -16.94 -3.06 -7.53
N GLY A 103 -17.88 -3.54 -8.36
CA GLY A 103 -19.31 -3.52 -8.07
C GLY A 103 -20.12 -2.49 -8.88
N ASN A 104 -21.42 -2.30 -8.50
CA ASN A 104 -22.29 -1.41 -9.24
C ASN A 104 -21.97 0.08 -8.99
N LYS A 105 -22.39 0.92 -9.94
CA LYS A 105 -22.09 2.36 -9.95
C LYS A 105 -22.55 3.07 -8.67
N LYS A 106 -23.72 2.75 -8.14
CA LYS A 106 -24.29 3.39 -6.95
C LYS A 106 -23.46 3.11 -5.70
N LYS A 107 -23.13 1.83 -5.45
CA LYS A 107 -22.28 1.44 -4.29
C LYS A 107 -20.88 2.03 -4.37
N LYS A 108 -20.28 2.07 -5.58
CA LYS A 108 -18.98 2.75 -5.80
C LYS A 108 -19.06 4.22 -5.43
N GLN A 109 -20.10 4.92 -5.91
CA GLN A 109 -20.29 6.34 -5.63
C GLN A 109 -20.47 6.61 -4.13
N GLU A 110 -21.27 5.81 -3.44
CA GLU A 110 -21.47 5.90 -1.99
C GLU A 110 -20.14 5.73 -1.22
N GLN A 111 -19.33 4.72 -1.60
CA GLN A 111 -18.02 4.48 -0.98
C GLN A 111 -17.03 5.62 -1.26
N VAL A 112 -16.98 6.13 -2.49
CA VAL A 112 -16.16 7.30 -2.84
C VAL A 112 -16.54 8.50 -1.98
N GLN A 113 -17.83 8.84 -1.89
CA GLN A 113 -18.30 9.95 -1.08
C GLN A 113 -18.02 9.76 0.41
N LYS A 114 -18.13 8.53 0.92
CA LYS A 114 -17.74 8.19 2.29
C LYS A 114 -16.24 8.50 2.54
N MET A 115 -15.37 8.10 1.61
CA MET A 115 -13.94 8.34 1.73
C MET A 115 -13.57 9.82 1.58
N ILE A 116 -14.22 10.54 0.66
CA ILE A 116 -14.03 11.99 0.49
C ILE A 116 -14.31 12.72 1.80
N ARG A 117 -15.45 12.46 2.45
CA ARG A 117 -15.76 13.03 3.76
C ARG A 117 -14.77 12.61 4.84
N HIS A 118 -14.44 11.32 4.92
CA HIS A 118 -13.55 10.78 5.95
C HIS A 118 -12.16 11.42 5.91
N PHE A 119 -11.65 11.70 4.70
CA PHE A 119 -10.34 12.30 4.48
C PHE A 119 -10.38 13.83 4.30
N ARG A 120 -11.53 14.48 4.54
CA ARG A 120 -11.72 15.95 4.42
C ARG A 120 -11.25 16.46 3.05
N LEU A 121 -11.80 15.88 2.00
CA LEU A 121 -11.51 16.19 0.60
C LEU A 121 -12.72 16.85 -0.10
N GLU A 122 -13.75 17.26 0.69
CA GLU A 122 -14.93 17.95 0.16
C GLU A 122 -14.51 19.24 -0.54
N GLY A 123 -15.13 19.50 -1.68
CA GLY A 123 -14.81 20.64 -2.55
C GLY A 123 -13.58 20.43 -3.44
N LEU A 124 -12.88 19.27 -3.33
CA LEU A 124 -11.74 18.94 -4.15
C LEU A 124 -12.04 17.83 -5.18
N GLU A 125 -13.25 17.30 -5.22
CA GLU A 125 -13.66 16.10 -5.94
C GLU A 125 -13.27 16.13 -7.42
N LYS A 126 -13.39 17.29 -8.05
CA LYS A 126 -13.14 17.49 -9.47
C LYS A 126 -11.71 17.93 -9.81
N ARG A 127 -10.88 18.21 -8.80
CA ARG A 127 -9.49 18.63 -9.01
C ARG A 127 -8.62 17.47 -9.49
N LEU A 128 -7.61 17.81 -10.28
CA LEU A 128 -6.55 16.90 -10.69
C LEU A 128 -5.42 16.89 -9.64
N PRO A 129 -4.59 15.85 -9.55
CA PRO A 129 -3.48 15.77 -8.59
C PRO A 129 -2.56 16.99 -8.61
N ARG A 130 -2.26 17.55 -9.77
CA ARG A 130 -1.41 18.75 -9.94
C ARG A 130 -1.97 20.04 -9.30
N GLU A 131 -3.26 20.04 -8.97
CA GLU A 131 -3.96 21.18 -8.36
C GLU A 131 -4.06 21.05 -6.85
N LEU A 132 -3.43 20.01 -6.28
CA LEU A 132 -3.47 19.67 -4.86
C LEU A 132 -2.11 19.92 -4.20
N SER A 133 -2.14 20.37 -2.93
CA SER A 133 -0.94 20.37 -2.09
C SER A 133 -0.46 18.94 -1.81
N GLY A 134 0.82 18.76 -1.40
CA GLY A 134 1.36 17.43 -1.05
C GLY A 134 0.54 16.70 0.00
N GLY A 135 0.11 17.40 1.06
CA GLY A 135 -0.76 16.81 2.09
C GLY A 135 -2.17 16.45 1.58
N GLN A 136 -2.70 17.20 0.59
CA GLN A 136 -3.96 16.82 -0.08
C GLN A 136 -3.76 15.57 -0.95
N GLN A 137 -2.67 15.49 -1.72
CA GLN A 137 -2.33 14.31 -2.51
C GLN A 137 -2.17 13.07 -1.64
N GLN A 138 -1.51 13.19 -0.49
CA GLN A 138 -1.37 12.11 0.49
C GLN A 138 -2.73 11.62 0.98
N ARG A 139 -3.63 12.54 1.34
CA ARG A 139 -5.00 12.19 1.77
C ARG A 139 -5.79 11.50 0.67
N VAL A 140 -5.65 11.90 -0.59
CA VAL A 140 -6.28 11.23 -1.73
C VAL A 140 -5.72 9.81 -1.90
N ALA A 141 -4.40 9.61 -1.76
CA ALA A 141 -3.78 8.28 -1.83
C ALA A 141 -4.30 7.36 -0.72
N LEU A 142 -4.38 7.87 0.51
CA LEU A 142 -4.94 7.12 1.63
C LEU A 142 -6.43 6.80 1.42
N ALA A 143 -7.23 7.77 0.95
CA ALA A 143 -8.63 7.57 0.63
C ALA A 143 -8.84 6.48 -0.42
N ARG A 144 -8.01 6.46 -1.48
CA ARG A 144 -8.00 5.42 -2.52
C ARG A 144 -7.71 4.04 -1.94
N ILE A 145 -6.70 3.93 -1.07
CA ILE A 145 -6.32 2.67 -0.43
C ILE A 145 -7.43 2.18 0.49
N MET A 146 -7.98 3.06 1.33
CA MET A 146 -9.02 2.70 2.29
C MET A 146 -10.37 2.38 1.64
N ALA A 147 -10.59 2.84 0.41
CA ALA A 147 -11.85 2.65 -0.29
C ALA A 147 -12.21 1.17 -0.53
N TYR A 148 -11.22 0.30 -0.74
CA TYR A 148 -11.43 -1.14 -0.93
C TYR A 148 -11.25 -1.98 0.35
N GLU A 149 -11.13 -1.33 1.52
CA GLU A 149 -11.10 -1.95 2.84
C GLU A 149 -10.04 -3.07 2.98
N PRO A 150 -8.75 -2.75 2.77
CA PRO A 150 -7.70 -3.75 2.82
C PRO A 150 -7.52 -4.33 4.22
N SER A 151 -7.07 -5.58 4.31
CA SER A 151 -6.76 -6.24 5.59
C SER A 151 -5.50 -5.68 6.26
N VAL A 152 -4.56 -5.17 5.46
CA VAL A 152 -3.31 -4.54 5.91
C VAL A 152 -2.99 -3.33 5.01
N ILE A 153 -2.45 -2.28 5.62
CA ILE A 153 -1.94 -1.11 4.90
C ILE A 153 -0.43 -1.03 5.13
N LEU A 154 0.31 -0.94 4.04
CA LEU A 154 1.75 -0.74 4.00
C LEU A 154 2.03 0.70 3.58
N LEU A 155 2.77 1.43 4.42
CA LEU A 155 3.12 2.82 4.19
C LEU A 155 4.64 2.92 3.98
N ASP A 156 5.04 3.30 2.78
CA ASP A 156 6.44 3.46 2.41
C ASP A 156 6.83 4.93 2.57
N GLU A 157 7.64 5.23 3.59
CA GLU A 157 8.09 6.57 3.97
C GLU A 157 6.97 7.63 4.07
N PRO A 158 5.90 7.38 4.86
CA PRO A 158 4.71 8.22 4.86
C PRO A 158 4.94 9.65 5.36
N PHE A 159 6.09 9.95 5.94
CA PHE A 159 6.43 11.24 6.52
C PHE A 159 7.53 11.99 5.75
N SER A 160 8.02 11.45 4.63
CA SER A 160 9.11 12.03 3.85
C SER A 160 8.81 13.41 3.25
N THR A 161 7.53 13.78 3.15
CA THR A 161 7.07 15.09 2.63
C THR A 161 6.59 16.04 3.72
N LEU A 162 6.68 15.64 4.99
CA LEU A 162 6.44 16.56 6.09
C LEU A 162 7.72 17.37 6.30
N ASP A 163 7.65 18.67 6.05
CA ASP A 163 8.72 19.59 6.42
C ASP A 163 9.00 19.43 7.90
N VAL A 164 10.18 18.93 8.23
CA VAL A 164 10.67 18.88 9.62
C VAL A 164 11.14 20.29 9.91
N PHE A 165 10.31 21.09 10.56
CA PHE A 165 10.72 22.37 11.15
C PHE A 165 11.53 22.13 12.42
#